data_b42c196052d35300d4161f1123ed8c8a
#
_entry.id   b42c196052d35300d4161f1123ed8c8a
#
_cell.length_a   1.000
_cell.length_b   1.000
_cell.length_c   1.000
_cell.angle_alpha   90.00
_cell.angle_beta   90.00
_cell.angle_gamma   90.00
#
_symmetry.space_group_name_H-M   'P 1'
#
loop_
_entity.id
_entity.type
_entity.pdbx_description
1 polymer ?
#
loop_
_entity_poly.entity_id
_entity_poly.type
_entity_poly.pdbx_seq_one_letter_code
_entity_poly.pdbx_strand_id
1 'polypeptide(L)'
;MEAPGGVPRRGFWRRRSGRILLVALVVLAVFVVASLTAARFTESNRFCGSDCHEMWPYRDTWAASSHKSVDCVRCHIPPGPINLIETKLAASREVWVHFTGQVKAPIKVTRHIPDSVCQSCHPTVRISQPVVLGSPAPVTFRHDKHTGKRCVACHAGVVHQGAPGVTVAPPSSMASCLTCHTNGTTHCDYCHTAPHPSRGPCQDCHSLGAWTGGKDFKHPQVLVGVHAQIACEQCHTKGTAVPPDGCINCHGDQHNGLRQCIQCHVLAHWIPSTFTHPQEGEHIPRGETPLQCNACHLKGFGQPASCPCHGGNPPSGGG
;
A
#
# COMPACT_ATOMS: atom_id res chain seq x y z
N MET A 1 -12.55 101.32 42.28
CA MET A 1 -13.45 100.38 41.65
C MET A 1 -12.61 99.20 41.28
N GLU A 2 -12.62 98.11 42.07
CA GLU A 2 -11.92 96.87 41.81
C GLU A 2 -12.83 95.92 41.10
N ALA A 3 -12.37 95.31 40.03
CA ALA A 3 -13.09 94.29 39.26
C ALA A 3 -13.01 92.93 39.98
N PRO A 4 -14.09 92.13 40.02
CA PRO A 4 -14.05 90.81 40.67
C PRO A 4 -13.25 89.82 39.89
N GLY A 5 -12.22 89.25 40.52
CA GLY A 5 -11.37 88.18 39.96
C GLY A 5 -12.16 86.90 39.59
N GLY A 6 -12.12 86.57 38.33
CA GLY A 6 -12.74 85.35 37.83
C GLY A 6 -11.95 84.12 38.26
N VAL A 7 -12.54 83.23 39.02
CA VAL A 7 -11.99 81.97 39.47
C VAL A 7 -11.81 81.00 38.22
N PRO A 8 -10.61 80.41 37.99
CA PRO A 8 -10.39 79.62 36.80
C PRO A 8 -11.15 78.28 36.89
N ARG A 9 -12.06 78.02 35.91
CA ARG A 9 -12.86 76.78 35.73
C ARG A 9 -12.02 75.55 35.31
N ARG A 10 -10.74 75.46 35.69
CA ARG A 10 -9.83 74.36 35.28
C ARG A 10 -10.15 72.99 35.90
N GLY A 11 -10.82 72.92 37.04
CA GLY A 11 -11.12 71.65 37.73
C GLY A 11 -12.23 70.81 37.12
N PHE A 12 -13.22 71.45 36.49
CA PHE A 12 -14.37 70.70 35.88
C PHE A 12 -14.02 69.99 34.64
N TRP A 13 -13.25 70.55 33.75
CA TRP A 13 -12.77 69.91 32.50
C TRP A 13 -11.82 68.74 32.79
N ARG A 14 -10.95 68.87 33.77
CA ARG A 14 -10.01 67.80 34.15
C ARG A 14 -10.70 66.53 34.70
N ARG A 15 -11.77 66.74 35.51
CA ARG A 15 -12.58 65.60 36.02
C ARG A 15 -13.40 64.94 34.93
N ARG A 16 -13.89 65.64 33.94
CA ARG A 16 -14.68 65.14 32.83
C ARG A 16 -13.78 64.32 31.84
N SER A 17 -12.59 64.89 31.55
CA SER A 17 -11.60 64.19 30.72
C SER A 17 -11.08 62.87 31.38
N GLY A 18 -10.87 62.89 32.71
CA GLY A 18 -10.47 61.70 33.44
C GLY A 18 -11.53 60.62 33.45
N ARG A 19 -12.82 60.94 33.53
CA ARG A 19 -13.93 60.00 33.43
C ARG A 19 -14.05 59.42 32.01
N ILE A 20 -13.90 60.23 30.97
CA ILE A 20 -13.92 59.80 29.58
C ILE A 20 -12.76 58.82 29.32
N LEU A 21 -11.55 59.14 29.79
CA LEU A 21 -10.38 58.26 29.66
C LEU A 21 -10.61 56.94 30.40
N LEU A 22 -11.14 56.96 31.62
CA LEU A 22 -11.44 55.73 32.36
C LEU A 22 -12.46 54.87 31.64
N VAL A 23 -13.56 55.45 31.13
CA VAL A 23 -14.56 54.74 30.36
C VAL A 23 -13.95 54.15 29.09
N ALA A 24 -13.11 54.91 28.36
CA ALA A 24 -12.40 54.43 27.18
C ALA A 24 -11.49 53.22 27.49
N LEU A 25 -10.74 53.32 28.62
CA LEU A 25 -9.88 52.19 29.05
C LEU A 25 -10.69 50.96 29.45
N VAL A 26 -11.82 51.11 30.13
CA VAL A 26 -12.70 50.01 30.48
C VAL A 26 -13.31 49.37 29.23
N VAL A 27 -13.78 50.18 28.29
CA VAL A 27 -14.32 49.68 27.00
C VAL A 27 -13.22 48.92 26.22
N LEU A 28 -12.02 49.49 26.17
CA LEU A 28 -10.88 48.83 25.53
C LEU A 28 -10.53 47.49 26.21
N ALA A 29 -10.50 47.47 27.55
CA ALA A 29 -10.23 46.27 28.31
C ALA A 29 -11.28 45.19 28.08
N VAL A 30 -12.58 45.56 28.09
CA VAL A 30 -13.70 44.65 27.77
C VAL A 30 -13.57 44.12 26.32
N PHE A 31 -13.28 44.99 25.37
CA PHE A 31 -13.07 44.60 23.98
C PHE A 31 -11.91 43.63 23.82
N VAL A 32 -10.76 43.88 24.47
CA VAL A 32 -9.61 42.99 24.44
C VAL A 32 -9.94 41.62 25.05
N VAL A 33 -10.56 41.60 26.22
CA VAL A 33 -10.98 40.36 26.89
C VAL A 33 -11.96 39.56 26.01
N ALA A 34 -12.98 40.23 25.46
CA ALA A 34 -13.95 39.61 24.58
C ALA A 34 -13.28 39.04 23.33
N SER A 35 -12.35 39.79 22.71
CA SER A 35 -11.61 39.35 21.53
C SER A 35 -10.71 38.15 21.82
N LEU A 36 -9.99 38.14 22.95
CA LEU A 36 -9.17 37.02 23.38
C LEU A 36 -10.02 35.78 23.69
N THR A 37 -11.16 35.93 24.31
CA THR A 37 -12.09 34.86 24.62
C THR A 37 -12.67 34.24 23.32
N ALA A 38 -13.09 35.11 22.42
CA ALA A 38 -13.59 34.67 21.10
C ALA A 38 -12.48 33.95 20.29
N ALA A 39 -11.26 34.42 20.30
CA ALA A 39 -10.12 33.77 19.66
C ALA A 39 -9.90 32.38 20.22
N ARG A 40 -9.85 32.23 21.56
CA ARG A 40 -9.70 30.93 22.25
C ARG A 40 -10.82 29.98 21.94
N PHE A 41 -12.06 30.45 21.95
CA PHE A 41 -13.23 29.62 21.59
C PHE A 41 -13.14 29.12 20.15
N THR A 42 -12.86 30.00 19.19
CA THR A 42 -12.76 29.65 17.77
C THR A 42 -11.52 28.82 17.40
N GLU A 43 -10.59 28.62 18.32
CA GLU A 43 -9.44 27.71 18.18
C GLU A 43 -9.68 26.33 18.83
N SER A 44 -10.79 26.16 19.52
CA SER A 44 -11.10 24.91 20.20
C SER A 44 -11.53 23.81 19.24
N ASN A 45 -11.20 22.55 19.57
CA ASN A 45 -11.68 21.37 18.84
C ASN A 45 -13.21 21.29 18.82
N ARG A 46 -13.88 21.83 19.84
CA ARG A 46 -15.32 21.91 19.90
C ARG A 46 -15.89 22.79 18.78
N PHE A 47 -15.38 24.00 18.64
CA PHE A 47 -15.81 24.91 17.57
C PHE A 47 -15.54 24.29 16.19
N CYS A 48 -14.33 23.80 15.96
CA CYS A 48 -13.93 23.24 14.67
C CYS A 48 -14.68 21.94 14.31
N GLY A 49 -14.93 21.08 15.28
CA GLY A 49 -15.40 19.72 15.00
C GLY A 49 -16.80 19.38 15.48
N SER A 50 -17.46 20.24 16.29
CA SER A 50 -18.76 19.93 16.86
C SER A 50 -19.84 20.94 16.48
N ASP A 51 -19.48 22.22 16.44
CA ASP A 51 -20.47 23.28 16.19
C ASP A 51 -20.80 23.40 14.68
N CYS A 52 -19.94 22.90 13.77
CA CYS A 52 -20.18 22.83 12.34
C CYS A 52 -20.41 21.37 11.91
N HIS A 53 -21.64 21.04 11.53
CA HIS A 53 -22.00 19.66 11.18
C HIS A 53 -21.25 19.10 9.95
N GLU A 54 -20.82 19.96 9.03
CA GLU A 54 -20.00 19.57 7.88
C GLU A 54 -18.64 19.01 8.29
N MET A 55 -18.17 19.35 9.49
CA MET A 55 -16.87 18.91 10.02
C MET A 55 -16.97 17.58 10.81
N TRP A 56 -18.16 17.05 11.06
CA TRP A 56 -18.33 15.84 11.85
C TRP A 56 -17.56 14.63 11.29
N PRO A 57 -17.60 14.33 9.99
CA PRO A 57 -16.83 13.20 9.46
C PRO A 57 -15.30 13.35 9.68
N TYR A 58 -14.80 14.58 9.62
CA TYR A 58 -13.38 14.88 9.85
C TYR A 58 -13.01 14.79 11.33
N ARG A 59 -13.90 15.23 12.22
CA ARG A 59 -13.74 15.06 13.67
C ARG A 59 -13.72 13.59 14.06
N ASP A 60 -14.63 12.79 13.51
CA ASP A 60 -14.76 11.38 13.86
C ASP A 60 -13.53 10.59 13.40
N THR A 61 -13.01 10.87 12.22
CA THR A 61 -11.75 10.27 11.75
C THR A 61 -10.55 10.74 12.55
N TRP A 62 -10.49 12.02 12.94
CA TRP A 62 -9.47 12.54 13.86
C TRP A 62 -9.53 11.83 15.22
N ALA A 63 -10.71 11.69 15.82
CA ALA A 63 -10.89 11.04 17.11
C ALA A 63 -10.49 9.55 17.09
N ALA A 64 -10.59 8.90 15.93
CA ALA A 64 -10.14 7.52 15.70
C ALA A 64 -8.65 7.41 15.36
N SER A 65 -7.96 8.52 15.08
CA SER A 65 -6.57 8.52 14.64
C SER A 65 -5.57 8.47 15.81
N SER A 66 -4.30 8.19 15.47
CA SER A 66 -3.19 8.29 16.43
C SER A 66 -2.94 9.74 16.91
N HIS A 67 -3.51 10.75 16.25
CA HIS A 67 -3.36 12.16 16.56
C HIS A 67 -4.56 12.76 17.32
N LYS A 68 -5.43 11.94 17.90
CA LYS A 68 -6.63 12.36 18.64
C LYS A 68 -6.38 13.31 19.82
N SER A 69 -5.16 13.36 20.33
CA SER A 69 -4.72 14.27 21.40
C SER A 69 -4.10 15.57 20.90
N VAL A 70 -3.99 15.75 19.57
CA VAL A 70 -3.43 16.94 18.94
C VAL A 70 -4.58 17.82 18.48
N ASP A 71 -4.62 19.08 18.94
CA ASP A 71 -5.69 20.01 18.57
C ASP A 71 -5.69 20.31 17.06
N CYS A 72 -6.87 20.49 16.49
CA CYS A 72 -7.06 20.77 15.06
C CYS A 72 -6.19 21.93 14.57
N VAL A 73 -6.14 23.01 15.38
CA VAL A 73 -5.39 24.22 15.06
C VAL A 73 -3.87 23.99 15.00
N ARG A 74 -3.35 22.99 15.69
CA ARG A 74 -1.90 22.68 15.67
C ARG A 74 -1.41 22.27 14.28
N CYS A 75 -2.29 21.66 13.48
CA CYS A 75 -1.99 21.28 12.10
C CYS A 75 -2.51 22.32 11.10
N HIS A 76 -3.70 22.88 11.34
CA HIS A 76 -4.39 23.72 10.35
C HIS A 76 -4.02 25.20 10.44
N ILE A 77 -3.43 25.67 11.56
CA ILE A 77 -2.92 27.05 11.72
C ILE A 77 -1.41 26.99 11.90
N PRO A 78 -0.61 27.28 10.87
CA PRO A 78 0.85 27.34 11.02
C PRO A 78 1.25 28.37 12.06
N PRO A 79 2.37 28.17 12.78
CA PRO A 79 2.82 29.10 13.82
C PRO A 79 3.11 30.48 13.25
N GLY A 80 2.79 31.50 14.04
CA GLY A 80 3.09 32.89 13.75
C GLY A 80 1.84 33.79 13.67
N PRO A 81 1.96 35.08 14.08
CA PRO A 81 0.82 35.98 14.16
C PRO A 81 0.18 36.27 12.80
N ILE A 82 0.97 36.37 11.75
CA ILE A 82 0.48 36.61 10.39
C ILE A 82 -0.37 35.41 9.91
N ASN A 83 0.11 34.17 10.09
CA ASN A 83 -0.62 32.97 9.75
C ASN A 83 -1.94 32.88 10.52
N LEU A 84 -1.94 33.26 11.78
CA LEU A 84 -3.16 33.30 12.60
C LEU A 84 -4.20 34.25 12.01
N ILE A 85 -3.78 35.51 11.73
CA ILE A 85 -4.66 36.54 11.17
C ILE A 85 -5.22 36.07 9.81
N GLU A 86 -4.38 35.62 8.91
CA GLU A 86 -4.80 35.16 7.60
C GLU A 86 -5.76 33.97 7.69
N THR A 87 -5.50 33.03 8.61
CA THR A 87 -6.39 31.89 8.81
C THR A 87 -7.74 32.31 9.38
N LYS A 88 -7.76 33.26 10.32
CA LYS A 88 -9.02 33.80 10.88
C LYS A 88 -9.84 34.55 9.82
N LEU A 89 -9.18 35.33 8.95
CA LEU A 89 -9.83 36.00 7.83
C LEU A 89 -10.40 34.98 6.81
N ALA A 90 -9.64 33.94 6.50
CA ALA A 90 -10.16 32.85 5.64
C ALA A 90 -11.34 32.15 6.30
N ALA A 91 -11.27 31.80 7.58
CA ALA A 91 -12.34 31.16 8.32
C ALA A 91 -13.62 32.01 8.38
N SER A 92 -13.53 33.35 8.44
CA SER A 92 -14.71 34.19 8.39
C SER A 92 -15.49 34.06 7.07
N ARG A 93 -14.79 33.83 5.96
CA ARG A 93 -15.42 33.52 4.66
C ARG A 93 -16.10 32.16 4.69
N GLU A 94 -15.50 31.16 5.30
CA GLU A 94 -16.09 29.82 5.44
C GLU A 94 -17.41 29.88 6.25
N VAL A 95 -17.41 30.66 7.33
CA VAL A 95 -18.62 30.93 8.13
C VAL A 95 -19.70 31.58 7.28
N TRP A 96 -19.34 32.57 6.47
CA TRP A 96 -20.30 33.19 5.53
C TRP A 96 -20.87 32.18 4.54
N VAL A 97 -20.01 31.35 3.93
CA VAL A 97 -20.41 30.29 2.98
C VAL A 97 -21.36 29.29 3.63
N HIS A 98 -21.13 28.94 4.91
CA HIS A 98 -22.03 28.07 5.68
C HIS A 98 -23.42 28.72 5.85
N PHE A 99 -23.51 29.95 6.36
CA PHE A 99 -24.79 30.62 6.60
C PHE A 99 -25.56 30.96 5.33
N THR A 100 -24.89 31.07 4.20
CA THR A 100 -25.55 31.31 2.91
C THR A 100 -25.90 30.01 2.16
N GLY A 101 -25.65 28.85 2.75
CA GLY A 101 -25.97 27.55 2.15
C GLY A 101 -25.12 27.20 0.92
N GLN A 102 -23.95 27.82 0.76
CA GLN A 102 -23.07 27.63 -0.41
C GLN A 102 -21.94 26.60 -0.17
N VAL A 103 -22.01 25.83 0.89
CA VAL A 103 -21.03 24.79 1.21
C VAL A 103 -21.05 23.72 0.12
N LYS A 104 -19.86 23.41 -0.41
CA LYS A 104 -19.67 22.35 -1.40
C LYS A 104 -18.96 21.16 -0.74
N ALA A 105 -19.64 20.02 -0.70
CA ALA A 105 -19.02 18.78 -0.25
C ALA A 105 -18.29 18.07 -1.43
N PRO A 106 -17.17 17.38 -1.20
CA PRO A 106 -16.41 17.34 0.06
C PRO A 106 -15.66 18.64 0.33
N ILE A 107 -15.47 18.98 1.62
CA ILE A 107 -14.70 20.17 2.02
C ILE A 107 -13.27 19.99 1.58
N LYS A 108 -12.76 20.96 0.82
CA LYS A 108 -11.36 20.95 0.36
C LYS A 108 -10.50 21.81 1.27
N VAL A 109 -9.35 21.30 1.64
CA VAL A 109 -8.34 22.08 2.38
C VAL A 109 -7.87 23.22 1.48
N THR A 110 -8.13 24.45 1.91
CA THR A 110 -7.75 25.67 1.16
C THR A 110 -6.28 26.07 1.37
N ARG A 111 -5.68 25.65 2.47
CA ARG A 111 -4.27 25.94 2.80
C ARG A 111 -3.49 24.64 2.99
N HIS A 112 -2.31 24.61 2.40
CA HIS A 112 -1.39 23.50 2.58
C HIS A 112 -0.77 23.51 3.98
N ILE A 113 -0.76 22.35 4.63
CA ILE A 113 -0.05 22.15 5.90
C ILE A 113 1.45 22.07 5.60
N PRO A 114 2.29 22.99 6.09
CA PRO A 114 3.73 22.92 5.84
C PRO A 114 4.39 21.82 6.65
N ASP A 115 5.48 21.26 6.13
CA ASP A 115 6.23 20.18 6.78
C ASP A 115 6.75 20.55 8.17
N SER A 116 7.04 21.85 8.41
CA SER A 116 7.46 22.36 9.71
C SER A 116 6.46 22.10 10.84
N VAL A 117 5.18 22.01 10.51
CA VAL A 117 4.12 21.63 11.47
C VAL A 117 4.34 20.20 11.95
N CYS A 118 4.57 19.26 11.03
CA CYS A 118 4.85 17.87 11.37
C CYS A 118 6.18 17.73 12.13
N GLN A 119 7.20 18.42 11.67
CA GLN A 119 8.55 18.40 12.25
C GLN A 119 8.62 19.00 13.66
N SER A 120 7.66 19.83 14.05
CA SER A 120 7.59 20.34 15.43
C SER A 120 7.41 19.23 16.48
N CYS A 121 6.81 18.10 16.10
CA CYS A 121 6.65 16.92 16.95
C CYS A 121 7.47 15.72 16.44
N HIS A 122 7.80 15.68 15.14
CA HIS A 122 8.56 14.63 14.49
C HIS A 122 9.90 15.15 13.91
N PRO A 123 10.80 15.72 14.71
CA PRO A 123 11.99 16.41 14.20
C PRO A 123 13.00 15.47 13.53
N THR A 124 13.04 14.19 13.96
CA THR A 124 14.05 13.23 13.52
C THR A 124 13.57 12.29 12.41
N VAL A 125 12.31 12.40 11.95
CA VAL A 125 11.73 11.43 11.01
C VAL A 125 12.53 11.32 9.71
N ARG A 126 13.12 12.40 9.22
CA ARG A 126 13.90 12.41 7.97
C ARG A 126 15.30 11.81 8.10
N ILE A 127 15.80 11.65 9.34
CA ILE A 127 17.10 11.09 9.66
C ILE A 127 17.00 9.80 10.48
N SER A 128 15.77 9.33 10.72
CA SER A 128 15.51 8.10 11.47
C SER A 128 16.03 6.87 10.72
N GLN A 129 16.15 5.78 11.45
CA GLN A 129 16.52 4.48 10.90
C GLN A 129 15.53 4.05 9.79
N PRO A 130 15.99 3.21 8.85
CA PRO A 130 15.09 2.63 7.86
C PRO A 130 13.91 1.92 8.52
N VAL A 131 12.75 2.03 7.91
CA VAL A 131 11.50 1.41 8.39
C VAL A 131 11.18 0.24 7.47
N VAL A 132 10.90 -0.93 8.06
CA VAL A 132 10.43 -2.08 7.30
C VAL A 132 8.91 -1.99 7.21
N LEU A 133 8.39 -1.92 6.00
CA LEU A 133 6.97 -1.80 5.70
C LEU A 133 6.47 -3.09 5.04
N GLY A 134 5.22 -3.42 5.34
CA GLY A 134 4.52 -4.52 4.69
C GLY A 134 4.88 -5.90 5.24
N SER A 135 3.92 -6.80 5.12
CA SER A 135 4.03 -8.24 5.37
C SER A 135 3.01 -8.88 4.46
N PRO A 136 3.34 -9.92 3.74
CA PRO A 136 4.51 -10.79 3.80
C PRO A 136 5.68 -10.39 2.90
N ALA A 137 5.58 -9.30 2.13
CA ALA A 137 6.64 -8.83 1.24
C ALA A 137 7.24 -7.52 1.78
N PRO A 138 8.18 -7.57 2.72
CA PRO A 138 8.71 -6.39 3.37
C PRO A 138 9.52 -5.51 2.42
N VAL A 139 9.36 -4.19 2.59
CA VAL A 139 10.15 -3.16 1.92
C VAL A 139 10.88 -2.34 2.96
N THR A 140 12.16 -2.13 2.76
CA THR A 140 12.94 -1.22 3.58
C THR A 140 12.80 0.20 3.04
N PHE A 141 11.94 0.99 3.70
CA PHE A 141 11.70 2.39 3.34
C PHE A 141 12.65 3.33 4.08
N ARG A 142 13.14 4.36 3.39
CA ARG A 142 14.06 5.36 3.93
C ARG A 142 13.54 6.77 3.67
N HIS A 143 13.20 7.50 4.73
CA HIS A 143 12.76 8.89 4.63
C HIS A 143 13.86 9.84 4.12
N ASP A 144 15.14 9.56 4.44
CA ASP A 144 16.29 10.36 3.99
C ASP A 144 16.45 10.36 2.46
N LYS A 145 15.96 9.33 1.77
CA LYS A 145 15.94 9.28 0.30
C LYS A 145 14.76 10.05 -0.32
N HIS A 146 13.81 10.51 0.50
CA HIS A 146 12.61 11.22 0.06
C HIS A 146 12.54 12.67 0.61
N THR A 147 13.67 13.28 0.93
CA THR A 147 13.74 14.61 1.57
C THR A 147 13.11 15.72 0.74
N GLY A 148 13.10 15.61 -0.58
CA GLY A 148 12.46 16.58 -1.48
C GLY A 148 10.93 16.45 -1.57
N LYS A 149 10.31 15.49 -0.88
CA LYS A 149 8.86 15.29 -0.88
C LYS A 149 8.24 15.86 0.39
N ARG A 150 7.05 16.44 0.24
CA ARG A 150 6.27 16.94 1.38
C ARG A 150 5.73 15.77 2.19
N CYS A 151 5.63 15.93 3.50
CA CYS A 151 5.08 14.90 4.39
C CYS A 151 3.68 14.46 3.95
N VAL A 152 2.81 15.41 3.62
CA VAL A 152 1.44 15.15 3.17
C VAL A 152 1.34 14.51 1.78
N ALA A 153 2.40 14.43 1.00
CA ALA A 153 2.38 13.70 -0.27
C ALA A 153 2.18 12.18 -0.05
N CYS A 154 2.65 11.67 1.09
CA CYS A 154 2.49 10.27 1.48
C CYS A 154 1.53 10.11 2.67
N HIS A 155 1.50 11.10 3.58
CA HIS A 155 0.77 11.03 4.84
C HIS A 155 -0.51 11.89 4.86
N ALA A 156 -1.11 12.19 3.70
CA ALA A 156 -2.33 13.02 3.64
C ALA A 156 -3.50 12.44 4.46
N GLY A 157 -3.60 11.12 4.55
CA GLY A 157 -4.64 10.42 5.29
C GLY A 157 -4.33 10.16 6.77
N VAL A 158 -3.20 10.63 7.30
CA VAL A 158 -2.74 10.24 8.66
C VAL A 158 -3.74 10.55 9.78
N VAL A 159 -4.57 11.57 9.59
CA VAL A 159 -5.59 11.99 10.56
C VAL A 159 -7.01 11.74 10.06
N HIS A 160 -7.25 11.97 8.76
CA HIS A 160 -8.59 11.98 8.17
C HIS A 160 -8.82 10.85 7.17
N GLN A 161 -8.16 9.69 7.35
CA GLN A 161 -8.37 8.52 6.49
C GLN A 161 -9.84 8.09 6.49
N GLY A 162 -10.43 8.00 5.30
CA GLY A 162 -11.82 7.62 5.12
C GLY A 162 -12.83 8.77 5.26
N ALA A 163 -12.41 10.00 5.61
CA ALA A 163 -13.30 11.15 5.54
C ALA A 163 -13.65 11.51 4.07
N PRO A 164 -14.80 12.15 3.82
CA PRO A 164 -15.21 12.56 2.48
C PRO A 164 -14.11 13.37 1.76
N GLY A 165 -13.76 12.98 0.54
CA GLY A 165 -12.69 13.62 -0.24
C GLY A 165 -11.26 13.27 0.16
N VAL A 166 -11.05 12.42 1.17
CA VAL A 166 -9.73 11.90 1.57
C VAL A 166 -9.58 10.47 1.05
N THR A 167 -9.17 10.33 -0.20
CA THR A 167 -9.02 9.04 -0.90
C THR A 167 -7.56 8.62 -1.04
N VAL A 168 -6.73 9.01 -0.10
CA VAL A 168 -5.29 8.72 -0.17
C VAL A 168 -5.03 7.30 0.33
N ALA A 169 -4.34 6.52 -0.48
CA ALA A 169 -3.89 5.19 -0.07
C ALA A 169 -2.94 5.30 1.15
N PRO A 170 -3.00 4.33 2.09
CA PRO A 170 -2.08 4.30 3.22
C PRO A 170 -0.62 4.37 2.73
N PRO A 171 0.27 5.10 3.42
CA PRO A 171 1.67 5.24 3.00
C PRO A 171 2.43 3.91 2.92
N SER A 172 1.94 2.87 3.61
CA SER A 172 2.46 1.50 3.55
C SER A 172 1.93 0.68 2.37
N SER A 173 1.05 1.23 1.53
CA SER A 173 0.50 0.49 0.38
C SER A 173 1.36 0.67 -0.87
N MET A 174 1.45 -0.36 -1.70
CA MET A 174 2.09 -0.28 -3.02
C MET A 174 1.50 0.84 -3.89
N ALA A 175 0.18 1.05 -3.83
CA ALA A 175 -0.49 2.10 -4.59
C ALA A 175 0.08 3.49 -4.31
N SER A 176 0.45 3.79 -3.05
CA SER A 176 1.08 5.07 -2.69
C SER A 176 2.46 5.24 -3.30
N CYS A 177 3.26 4.17 -3.36
CA CYS A 177 4.60 4.21 -3.95
C CYS A 177 4.54 4.38 -5.47
N LEU A 178 3.62 3.68 -6.12
CA LEU A 178 3.45 3.66 -7.57
C LEU A 178 2.94 4.99 -8.16
N THR A 179 2.45 5.92 -7.35
CA THR A 179 2.12 7.28 -7.80
C THR A 179 3.34 8.04 -8.34
N CYS A 180 4.54 7.66 -7.86
CA CYS A 180 5.80 8.26 -8.29
C CYS A 180 6.77 7.24 -8.91
N HIS A 181 6.77 6.01 -8.41
CA HIS A 181 7.60 4.91 -8.90
C HIS A 181 6.87 4.12 -9.97
N THR A 182 6.65 4.74 -11.13
CA THR A 182 5.84 4.17 -12.23
C THR A 182 6.40 2.87 -12.80
N ASN A 183 7.72 2.66 -12.71
CA ASN A 183 8.37 1.42 -13.14
C ASN A 183 8.36 0.31 -12.08
N GLY A 184 7.82 0.58 -10.89
CA GLY A 184 7.77 -0.39 -9.78
C GLY A 184 6.88 -1.60 -10.04
N THR A 185 6.04 -1.57 -11.07
CA THR A 185 5.22 -2.70 -11.50
C THR A 185 6.02 -3.77 -12.27
N THR A 186 7.18 -3.42 -12.81
CA THR A 186 8.03 -4.31 -13.62
C THR A 186 9.35 -4.66 -12.93
N HIS A 187 9.80 -3.87 -11.97
CA HIS A 187 11.06 -4.02 -11.25
C HIS A 187 10.83 -4.14 -9.74
N CYS A 188 10.19 -5.22 -9.36
CA CYS A 188 9.81 -5.48 -7.95
C CYS A 188 11.04 -5.61 -7.04
N ASP A 189 12.14 -6.14 -7.57
CA ASP A 189 13.41 -6.36 -6.90
C ASP A 189 14.14 -5.07 -6.48
N TYR A 190 13.77 -3.91 -7.04
CA TYR A 190 14.31 -2.63 -6.57
C TYR A 190 13.86 -2.27 -5.15
N CYS A 191 12.73 -2.79 -4.74
CA CYS A 191 12.12 -2.48 -3.44
C CYS A 191 11.97 -3.72 -2.56
N HIS A 192 11.68 -4.88 -3.15
CA HIS A 192 11.42 -6.11 -2.45
C HIS A 192 12.60 -7.05 -2.51
N THR A 193 12.99 -7.61 -1.36
CA THR A 193 13.91 -8.73 -1.32
C THR A 193 13.11 -10.02 -1.50
N ALA A 194 13.43 -10.78 -2.55
CA ALA A 194 12.75 -12.05 -2.78
C ALA A 194 13.18 -13.06 -1.69
N PRO A 195 12.22 -13.66 -0.96
CA PRO A 195 12.51 -14.68 0.04
C PRO A 195 12.88 -16.04 -0.58
N HIS A 196 12.71 -16.17 -1.89
CA HIS A 196 13.05 -17.35 -2.69
C HIS A 196 13.85 -16.96 -3.93
N PRO A 197 14.61 -17.86 -4.55
CA PRO A 197 15.33 -17.59 -5.80
C PRO A 197 14.39 -17.07 -6.89
N SER A 198 14.84 -16.05 -7.64
CA SER A 198 14.10 -15.49 -8.76
C SER A 198 13.86 -16.58 -9.81
N ARG A 199 12.60 -16.73 -10.26
CA ARG A 199 12.15 -17.77 -11.19
C ARG A 199 11.46 -17.21 -12.42
N GLY A 200 11.75 -15.97 -12.73
CA GLY A 200 11.12 -15.21 -13.80
C GLY A 200 10.54 -13.89 -13.29
N PRO A 201 9.77 -13.18 -14.10
CA PRO A 201 9.10 -11.96 -13.69
C PRO A 201 8.15 -12.23 -12.52
N CYS A 202 8.25 -11.40 -11.48
CA CYS A 202 7.46 -11.58 -10.24
C CYS A 202 5.94 -11.58 -10.50
N GLN A 203 5.49 -10.80 -11.47
CA GLN A 203 4.10 -10.67 -11.86
C GLN A 203 3.50 -11.95 -12.48
N ASP A 204 4.33 -12.91 -12.91
CA ASP A 204 3.83 -14.19 -13.44
C ASP A 204 3.21 -15.04 -12.32
N CYS A 205 3.61 -14.78 -11.06
CA CYS A 205 3.14 -15.52 -9.90
C CYS A 205 2.44 -14.63 -8.87
N HIS A 206 2.76 -13.34 -8.82
CA HIS A 206 2.26 -12.41 -7.80
C HIS A 206 1.48 -11.25 -8.41
N SER A 207 0.35 -10.88 -7.80
CA SER A 207 -0.36 -9.66 -8.14
C SER A 207 -0.08 -8.55 -7.13
N LEU A 208 -0.29 -7.30 -7.51
CA LEU A 208 -0.14 -6.14 -6.62
C LEU A 208 -1.14 -6.15 -5.45
N GLY A 209 -2.27 -6.84 -5.61
CA GLY A 209 -3.32 -6.96 -4.59
C GLY A 209 -3.20 -8.18 -3.70
N ALA A 210 -2.51 -9.24 -4.16
CA ALA A 210 -2.39 -10.51 -3.46
C ALA A 210 -0.98 -11.08 -3.62
N TRP A 211 -0.04 -10.53 -2.84
CA TRP A 211 1.35 -10.97 -2.89
C TRP A 211 1.58 -12.36 -2.29
N THR A 212 0.73 -12.78 -1.34
CA THR A 212 0.86 -14.06 -0.66
C THR A 212 0.47 -15.25 -1.51
N GLY A 213 1.40 -16.20 -1.63
CA GLY A 213 1.12 -17.56 -2.07
C GLY A 213 0.83 -17.74 -3.56
N GLY A 214 1.05 -16.71 -4.37
CA GLY A 214 0.81 -16.84 -5.82
C GLY A 214 -0.62 -17.26 -6.16
N LYS A 215 -1.60 -16.80 -5.41
CA LYS A 215 -3.02 -17.23 -5.53
C LYS A 215 -3.62 -17.00 -6.90
N ASP A 216 -3.08 -16.05 -7.66
CA ASP A 216 -3.55 -15.74 -9.00
C ASP A 216 -2.77 -16.51 -10.08
N PHE A 217 -1.70 -17.22 -9.68
CA PHE A 217 -0.92 -18.05 -10.60
C PHE A 217 -1.67 -19.33 -10.92
N LYS A 218 -2.00 -19.50 -12.19
CA LYS A 218 -2.52 -20.76 -12.71
C LYS A 218 -1.39 -21.57 -13.30
N HIS A 219 -1.06 -22.67 -12.66
CA HIS A 219 -0.02 -23.55 -13.18
C HIS A 219 -0.41 -24.06 -14.59
N PRO A 220 0.49 -23.97 -15.61
CA PRO A 220 0.18 -24.40 -16.98
C PRO A 220 -0.28 -25.87 -17.07
N GLN A 221 0.27 -26.71 -16.20
CA GLN A 221 -0.19 -28.09 -16.03
C GLN A 221 -1.12 -28.20 -14.84
N VAL A 222 -2.19 -28.93 -14.96
CA VAL A 222 -3.15 -29.18 -13.88
C VAL A 222 -2.47 -29.99 -12.78
N LEU A 223 -2.20 -29.38 -11.64
CA LEU A 223 -1.72 -30.06 -10.44
C LEU A 223 -2.90 -30.63 -9.67
N VAL A 224 -2.89 -31.92 -9.38
CA VAL A 224 -3.96 -32.62 -8.66
C VAL A 224 -3.42 -33.45 -7.49
N GLY A 225 -4.29 -33.71 -6.52
CA GLY A 225 -3.93 -34.50 -5.35
C GLY A 225 -2.75 -33.93 -4.58
N VAL A 226 -1.76 -34.74 -4.29
CA VAL A 226 -0.56 -34.37 -3.54
C VAL A 226 0.25 -33.29 -4.27
N HIS A 227 0.32 -33.34 -5.60
CA HIS A 227 1.08 -32.36 -6.39
C HIS A 227 0.53 -30.92 -6.28
N ALA A 228 -0.75 -30.77 -5.97
CA ALA A 228 -1.35 -29.46 -5.72
C ALA A 228 -0.97 -28.86 -4.35
N GLN A 229 -0.41 -29.67 -3.45
CA GLN A 229 -0.11 -29.30 -2.07
C GLN A 229 1.38 -29.16 -1.78
N ILE A 230 2.25 -29.66 -2.65
CA ILE A 230 3.69 -29.59 -2.47
C ILE A 230 4.23 -28.20 -2.77
N ALA A 231 5.30 -27.82 -2.10
CA ALA A 231 5.95 -26.52 -2.30
C ALA A 231 6.56 -26.44 -3.71
N CYS A 232 6.47 -25.25 -4.33
CA CYS A 232 6.98 -24.99 -5.69
C CYS A 232 8.44 -25.46 -5.87
N GLU A 233 9.26 -25.29 -4.82
CA GLU A 233 10.68 -25.60 -4.79
C GLU A 233 10.99 -27.08 -4.96
N GLN A 234 10.06 -27.95 -4.63
CA GLN A 234 10.26 -29.38 -4.77
C GLN A 234 10.30 -29.83 -6.23
N CYS A 235 9.57 -29.13 -7.09
CA CYS A 235 9.58 -29.36 -8.54
C CYS A 235 10.52 -28.38 -9.26
N HIS A 236 10.46 -27.11 -8.87
CA HIS A 236 11.19 -26.01 -9.49
C HIS A 236 12.49 -25.70 -8.76
N THR A 237 13.49 -26.55 -8.86
CA THR A 237 14.76 -26.41 -8.13
C THR A 237 15.67 -25.31 -8.68
N LYS A 238 15.54 -24.96 -9.96
CA LYS A 238 16.39 -23.98 -10.65
C LYS A 238 15.59 -23.10 -11.62
N GLY A 239 14.61 -22.34 -11.09
CA GLY A 239 13.81 -21.45 -11.92
C GLY A 239 12.42 -22.02 -12.26
N THR A 240 11.77 -21.52 -13.33
CA THR A 240 10.42 -21.91 -13.71
C THR A 240 10.33 -23.23 -14.45
N ALA A 241 11.42 -23.67 -15.06
CA ALA A 241 11.43 -24.97 -15.73
C ALA A 241 11.63 -26.11 -14.71
N VAL A 242 10.80 -27.13 -14.81
CA VAL A 242 11.04 -28.38 -14.09
C VAL A 242 12.13 -29.14 -14.87
N PRO A 243 13.25 -29.53 -14.23
CA PRO A 243 14.24 -30.35 -14.89
C PRO A 243 13.62 -31.63 -15.42
N PRO A 244 14.05 -32.18 -16.58
CA PRO A 244 13.51 -33.41 -17.12
C PRO A 244 13.55 -34.59 -16.14
N ASP A 245 14.50 -34.55 -15.21
CA ASP A 245 14.71 -35.54 -14.16
C ASP A 245 14.12 -35.14 -12.80
N GLY A 246 13.40 -34.01 -12.73
CA GLY A 246 12.85 -33.50 -11.48
C GLY A 246 11.89 -34.44 -10.77
N CYS A 247 11.19 -35.29 -11.55
CA CYS A 247 10.26 -36.28 -11.01
C CYS A 247 10.93 -37.36 -10.18
N ILE A 248 12.15 -37.76 -10.54
CA ILE A 248 12.89 -38.81 -9.83
C ILE A 248 13.36 -38.44 -8.43
N ASN A 249 13.32 -37.16 -8.07
CA ASN A 249 13.63 -36.72 -6.71
C ASN A 249 12.62 -37.27 -5.68
N CYS A 250 11.41 -37.63 -6.14
CA CYS A 250 10.37 -38.19 -5.29
C CYS A 250 9.90 -39.57 -5.81
N HIS A 251 9.96 -39.78 -7.11
CA HIS A 251 9.55 -41.04 -7.78
C HIS A 251 10.77 -41.83 -8.22
N GLY A 252 10.88 -43.06 -7.78
CA GLY A 252 11.97 -43.94 -8.23
C GLY A 252 11.93 -44.15 -9.74
N ASP A 253 13.08 -44.16 -10.39
CA ASP A 253 13.21 -44.46 -11.80
C ASP A 253 12.95 -45.97 -12.06
N GLN A 254 11.82 -46.24 -12.68
CA GLN A 254 11.41 -47.61 -13.07
C GLN A 254 11.83 -47.94 -14.49
N HIS A 255 12.44 -46.99 -15.22
CA HIS A 255 12.68 -47.12 -16.65
C HIS A 255 14.17 -47.00 -17.01
N ASN A 256 15.08 -47.27 -16.06
CA ASN A 256 16.52 -47.35 -16.27
C ASN A 256 17.14 -46.10 -16.97
N GLY A 257 16.80 -44.91 -16.50
CA GLY A 257 17.42 -43.66 -16.97
C GLY A 257 16.60 -42.93 -18.03
N LEU A 258 15.35 -43.34 -18.33
CA LEU A 258 14.46 -42.53 -19.13
C LEU A 258 13.89 -41.36 -18.28
N ARG A 259 14.36 -40.14 -18.57
CA ARG A 259 14.09 -38.98 -17.74
C ARG A 259 13.02 -38.02 -18.25
N GLN A 260 12.40 -38.35 -19.40
CA GLN A 260 11.34 -37.52 -20.00
C GLN A 260 9.95 -38.00 -19.57
N CYS A 261 9.71 -38.05 -18.27
CA CYS A 261 8.55 -38.65 -17.65
C CYS A 261 7.21 -38.14 -18.20
N ILE A 262 7.13 -36.82 -18.45
CA ILE A 262 5.90 -36.18 -18.96
C ILE A 262 5.51 -36.52 -20.38
N GLN A 263 6.38 -37.17 -21.14
CA GLN A 263 6.02 -37.68 -22.48
C GLN A 263 5.08 -38.88 -22.40
N CYS A 264 5.13 -39.64 -21.31
CA CYS A 264 4.34 -40.82 -21.11
C CYS A 264 3.36 -40.76 -19.96
N HIS A 265 3.62 -39.86 -18.97
CA HIS A 265 2.83 -39.73 -17.76
C HIS A 265 2.25 -38.31 -17.61
N VAL A 266 1.03 -38.25 -17.11
CA VAL A 266 0.45 -36.98 -16.67
C VAL A 266 0.31 -36.96 -15.16
N LEU A 267 0.35 -35.79 -14.56
CA LEU A 267 0.32 -35.62 -13.08
C LEU A 267 -0.97 -36.15 -12.45
N ALA A 268 -2.06 -36.23 -13.23
CA ALA A 268 -3.34 -36.76 -12.77
C ALA A 268 -3.41 -38.28 -12.81
N HIS A 269 -2.68 -38.90 -13.70
CA HIS A 269 -2.72 -40.35 -13.93
C HIS A 269 -1.33 -40.85 -14.25
N TRP A 270 -0.61 -41.32 -13.22
CA TRP A 270 0.74 -41.83 -13.38
C TRP A 270 0.73 -43.27 -13.94
N ILE A 271 -0.25 -44.09 -13.55
CA ILE A 271 -0.45 -45.45 -13.98
C ILE A 271 -1.93 -45.60 -14.33
N PRO A 272 -2.29 -46.10 -15.53
CA PRO A 272 -1.42 -46.45 -16.66
C PRO A 272 -0.83 -45.23 -17.35
N SER A 273 0.27 -45.41 -18.08
CA SER A 273 0.85 -44.38 -18.94
C SER A 273 -0.17 -43.95 -20.01
N THR A 274 -0.18 -42.65 -20.35
CA THR A 274 -1.01 -42.12 -21.45
C THR A 274 -0.36 -42.27 -22.82
N PHE A 275 0.84 -42.83 -22.85
CA PHE A 275 1.60 -43.02 -24.08
C PHE A 275 0.96 -44.08 -24.95
N THR A 276 0.71 -43.70 -26.20
CA THR A 276 0.29 -44.65 -27.25
C THR A 276 1.50 -44.95 -28.13
N HIS A 277 1.85 -46.22 -28.27
CA HIS A 277 2.98 -46.58 -29.09
C HIS A 277 2.73 -46.22 -30.57
N PRO A 278 3.66 -45.51 -31.24
CA PRO A 278 3.43 -44.99 -32.60
C PRO A 278 3.38 -46.09 -33.68
N GLN A 279 3.88 -47.27 -33.37
CA GLN A 279 3.84 -48.41 -34.28
C GLN A 279 2.95 -49.51 -33.70
N GLU A 280 1.92 -49.91 -34.44
CA GLU A 280 1.09 -51.05 -34.10
C GLU A 280 1.78 -52.29 -34.69
N GLY A 281 2.00 -53.33 -33.88
CA GLY A 281 2.60 -54.57 -34.26
C GLY A 281 1.92 -55.78 -33.58
N GLU A 282 2.16 -57.00 -34.06
CA GLU A 282 1.55 -58.26 -33.54
C GLU A 282 1.84 -58.50 -32.06
N HIS A 283 2.84 -57.78 -31.46
CA HIS A 283 3.22 -57.96 -30.08
C HIS A 283 2.75 -56.81 -29.15
N ILE A 284 1.92 -55.88 -29.65
CA ILE A 284 1.29 -54.83 -28.88
C ILE A 284 -0.23 -54.95 -29.03
N PRO A 285 -0.86 -55.92 -28.32
CA PRO A 285 -2.30 -56.14 -28.44
C PRO A 285 -3.09 -54.96 -27.86
N ARG A 286 -4.14 -54.55 -28.56
CA ARG A 286 -5.12 -53.60 -28.02
C ARG A 286 -5.83 -54.25 -26.84
N GLY A 287 -5.58 -53.76 -25.60
CA GLY A 287 -6.42 -54.01 -24.43
C GLY A 287 -5.99 -55.15 -23.50
N GLU A 288 -4.85 -55.79 -23.69
CA GLU A 288 -4.26 -56.70 -22.71
C GLU A 288 -3.13 -56.00 -21.93
N THR A 289 -2.80 -56.54 -20.75
CA THR A 289 -1.74 -56.02 -19.85
C THR A 289 -0.49 -55.76 -20.68
N PRO A 290 -0.04 -54.51 -20.78
CA PRO A 290 1.07 -54.17 -21.64
C PRO A 290 2.31 -54.90 -21.17
N LEU A 291 2.98 -55.60 -22.09
CA LEU A 291 4.34 -56.07 -21.91
C LEU A 291 5.11 -54.87 -21.36
N GLN A 292 5.87 -55.06 -20.31
CA GLN A 292 6.67 -54.00 -19.74
C GLN A 292 7.54 -53.42 -20.85
N CYS A 293 7.52 -52.13 -21.01
CA CYS A 293 8.25 -51.40 -22.07
C CYS A 293 9.71 -51.88 -22.21
N ASN A 294 10.37 -52.20 -21.09
CA ASN A 294 11.73 -52.74 -21.03
C ASN A 294 11.87 -54.15 -21.62
N ALA A 295 10.81 -54.89 -21.87
CA ALA A 295 10.91 -56.17 -22.53
C ALA A 295 11.34 -56.04 -24.00
N CYS A 296 11.04 -54.91 -24.64
CA CYS A 296 11.45 -54.61 -26.01
C CYS A 296 12.53 -53.51 -26.06
N HIS A 297 12.49 -52.55 -25.14
CA HIS A 297 13.46 -51.45 -25.09
C HIS A 297 14.61 -51.74 -24.11
N LEU A 298 15.38 -52.79 -24.37
CA LEU A 298 16.48 -53.24 -23.49
C LEU A 298 17.63 -52.23 -23.35
N LYS A 299 17.82 -51.36 -24.32
CA LYS A 299 18.89 -50.36 -24.37
C LYS A 299 18.38 -48.90 -24.12
N GLY A 300 17.14 -48.76 -23.63
CA GLY A 300 16.47 -47.49 -23.45
C GLY A 300 15.60 -47.05 -24.61
N PHE A 301 14.71 -46.14 -24.40
CA PHE A 301 13.62 -45.75 -25.32
C PHE A 301 14.09 -44.92 -26.53
N GLY A 302 15.32 -44.38 -26.49
CA GLY A 302 15.92 -43.67 -27.62
C GLY A 302 16.62 -44.62 -28.64
N GLN A 303 16.56 -45.91 -28.41
CA GLN A 303 17.15 -46.91 -29.30
C GLN A 303 16.03 -47.78 -29.92
N PRO A 304 16.21 -48.28 -31.14
CA PRO A 304 15.28 -49.22 -31.74
C PRO A 304 15.00 -50.42 -30.82
N ALA A 305 13.74 -50.81 -30.73
CA ALA A 305 13.37 -51.99 -29.97
C ALA A 305 14.13 -53.22 -30.49
N SER A 306 14.62 -54.04 -29.56
CA SER A 306 15.24 -55.32 -29.89
C SER A 306 14.34 -56.44 -29.40
N CYS A 307 14.09 -57.43 -30.25
CA CYS A 307 13.28 -58.61 -29.92
C CYS A 307 14.18 -59.78 -29.54
N PRO A 308 14.53 -59.97 -28.28
CA PRO A 308 15.40 -61.04 -27.87
C PRO A 308 14.73 -62.41 -27.99
N CYS A 309 13.39 -62.45 -28.04
CA CYS A 309 12.63 -63.68 -28.10
C CYS A 309 12.70 -64.40 -29.49
N HIS A 310 13.07 -63.72 -30.56
CA HIS A 310 13.11 -64.22 -31.92
C HIS A 310 14.50 -64.15 -32.54
N GLY A 311 15.54 -63.81 -31.84
CA GLY A 311 16.96 -63.84 -32.31
C GLY A 311 17.27 -62.97 -33.53
N GLY A 312 16.41 -62.01 -33.88
CA GLY A 312 16.55 -61.16 -35.06
C GLY A 312 16.35 -59.71 -34.83
N ASN A 313 16.98 -58.85 -35.65
CA ASN A 313 16.67 -57.42 -35.72
C ASN A 313 15.20 -57.21 -36.12
N PRO A 314 14.52 -56.19 -35.65
CA PRO A 314 13.21 -55.82 -36.10
C PRO A 314 13.21 -55.69 -37.63
N PRO A 315 12.13 -56.04 -38.30
CA PRO A 315 12.05 -55.87 -39.75
C PRO A 315 12.22 -54.37 -40.06
N SER A 316 13.17 -54.07 -40.92
CA SER A 316 13.36 -52.72 -41.47
C SER A 316 12.03 -52.35 -42.17
N GLY A 317 11.30 -51.35 -41.59
CA GLY A 317 10.07 -50.87 -42.18
C GLY A 317 10.29 -50.46 -43.64
N GLY A 318 9.67 -51.14 -44.51
CA GLY A 318 9.55 -50.77 -45.91
C GLY A 318 8.60 -49.60 -46.08
N GLY A 319 9.02 -48.57 -46.79
CA GLY A 319 8.52 -47.37 -47.35
C GLY A 319 7.17 -46.78 -47.08
#